data_3563ace0d23e294ff827a004689ec2a9
#
_entry.id   3563ace0d23e294ff827a004689ec2a9
#
_cell.length_a   1.000
_cell.length_b   1.000
_cell.length_c   1.000
_cell.angle_alpha   90.00
_cell.angle_beta   90.00
_cell.angle_gamma   90.00
#
_symmetry.space_group_name_H-M   'P 1'
#
loop_
_entity.id
_entity.type
_entity.pdbx_description
1 polymer ?
#
loop_
_entity_poly.entity_id
_entity_poly.type
_entity_poly.pdbx_seq_one_letter_code
_entity_poly.pdbx_strand_id
1 'polypeptide(L)'
;LWAGVSGDTEALSDIRNEVEKAAHRAFIPGENKKYTPHITLGRRNSDRALTQEALLPMQRTQPFTEPWTVTEIILMRSELSLTGPRYTPLGLFKI
;
A
#
# COMPACT_ATOMS: atom_id res chain seq x y z
N LEU A 1 -7.38 -7.81 1.96
CA LEU A 1 -6.75 -8.62 0.92
C LEU A 1 -5.72 -7.79 0.15
N TRP A 2 -4.51 -8.26 0.07
CA TRP A 2 -3.44 -7.54 -0.61
C TRP A 2 -2.49 -8.52 -1.32
N ALA A 3 -1.81 -8.01 -2.33
CA ALA A 3 -0.75 -8.71 -3.03
C ALA A 3 0.61 -8.24 -2.51
N GLY A 4 1.49 -9.18 -2.22
CA GLY A 4 2.86 -8.87 -1.81
C GLY A 4 3.69 -8.38 -2.99
N VAL A 5 4.73 -7.62 -2.69
CA VAL A 5 5.68 -7.11 -3.68
C VAL A 5 7.03 -7.76 -3.43
N SER A 6 7.66 -8.24 -4.47
CA SER A 6 8.99 -8.84 -4.42
C SER A 6 9.97 -8.06 -5.31
N GLY A 7 11.23 -8.41 -5.20
CA GLY A 7 12.30 -7.75 -5.95
C GLY A 7 13.16 -6.92 -5.01
N ASP A 8 13.52 -5.71 -5.42
CA ASP A 8 14.37 -4.82 -4.62
C ASP A 8 13.57 -4.13 -3.50
N THR A 9 13.12 -4.93 -2.55
CA THR A 9 12.34 -4.44 -1.41
C THR A 9 13.20 -3.65 -0.42
N GLU A 10 14.51 -3.85 -0.43
CA GLU A 10 15.43 -3.07 0.39
C GLU A 10 15.45 -1.60 -0.06
N ALA A 11 15.52 -1.36 -1.36
CA ALA A 11 15.43 -0.01 -1.90
C ALA A 11 14.08 0.65 -1.56
N LEU A 12 12.98 -0.10 -1.61
CA LEU A 12 11.68 0.41 -1.19
C LEU A 12 11.66 0.77 0.29
N SER A 13 12.30 -0.03 1.14
CA SER A 13 12.43 0.26 2.57
C SER A 13 13.25 1.53 2.82
N ASP A 14 14.31 1.74 2.05
CA ASP A 14 15.11 2.95 2.14
C ASP A 14 14.30 4.19 1.77
N ILE A 15 13.51 4.11 0.71
CA ILE A 15 12.59 5.19 0.31
C ILE A 15 11.57 5.45 1.43
N ARG A 16 10.98 4.40 1.96
CA ARG A 16 10.02 4.52 3.07
C ARG A 16 10.64 5.22 4.27
N ASN A 17 11.88 4.90 4.62
CA ASN A 17 12.58 5.53 5.73
C ASN A 17 12.82 7.02 5.49
N GLU A 18 13.13 7.41 4.27
CA GLU A 18 13.27 8.82 3.91
C GLU A 18 11.94 9.56 4.02
N VAL A 19 10.84 8.94 3.60
CA VAL A 19 9.48 9.49 3.75
C VAL A 19 9.14 9.67 5.23
N GLU A 20 9.46 8.68 6.07
CA GLU A 20 9.24 8.77 7.52
C GLU A 20 10.02 9.94 8.15
N LYS A 21 11.27 10.12 7.75
CA LYS A 21 12.08 11.26 8.22
C LYS A 21 11.46 12.60 7.83
N ALA A 22 10.99 12.70 6.59
CA ALA A 22 10.33 13.91 6.11
C ALA A 22 9.04 14.19 6.87
N ALA A 23 8.23 13.16 7.12
CA ALA A 23 7.01 13.27 7.90
C ALA A 23 7.31 13.71 9.33
N HIS A 24 8.35 13.16 9.95
CA HIS A 24 8.76 13.54 11.29
C HIS A 24 9.18 15.01 11.36
N ARG A 25 9.92 15.51 10.36
CA ARG A 25 10.26 16.93 10.27
C ARG A 25 9.02 17.82 10.14
N ALA A 26 7.94 17.31 9.59
CA ALA A 26 6.66 18.00 9.47
C ALA A 26 5.74 17.77 10.68
N PHE A 27 6.25 17.21 11.77
CA PHE A 27 5.51 16.91 13.01
C PHE A 27 4.40 15.89 12.84
N ILE A 28 4.53 15.01 11.86
CA ILE A 28 3.59 13.90 11.66
C ILE A 28 4.14 12.68 12.40
N PRO A 29 3.35 12.06 13.31
CA PRO A 29 3.82 10.87 14.03
C PRO A 29 4.12 9.73 13.08
N GLY A 30 5.23 9.04 13.32
CA GLY A 30 5.59 7.85 12.55
C GLY A 30 4.87 6.60 13.02
N GLU A 31 4.90 5.58 12.21
CA GLU A 31 4.41 4.25 12.56
C GLU A 31 5.58 3.36 13.02
N ASN A 32 5.37 2.63 14.11
CA ASN A 32 6.34 1.66 14.61
C ASN A 32 6.17 0.27 13.98
N LYS A 33 5.32 0.15 12.99
CA LYS A 33 5.07 -1.11 12.32
C LYS A 33 6.15 -1.41 11.29
N LYS A 34 6.47 -2.69 11.16
CA LYS A 34 7.36 -3.15 10.08
C LYS A 34 6.74 -2.80 8.73
N TYR A 35 7.53 -2.21 7.87
CA TYR A 35 7.09 -1.92 6.52
C TYR A 35 7.05 -3.19 5.67
N THR A 36 5.89 -3.45 5.07
CA THR A 36 5.70 -4.55 4.12
C THR A 36 5.12 -3.97 2.83
N PRO A 37 5.93 -3.88 1.77
CA PRO A 37 5.43 -3.38 0.49
C PRO A 37 4.30 -4.27 -0.02
N HIS A 38 3.18 -3.64 -0.39
CA HIS A 38 2.02 -4.39 -0.84
C HIS A 38 1.09 -3.53 -1.69
N ILE A 39 0.24 -4.21 -2.44
CA ILE A 39 -0.84 -3.59 -3.21
C ILE A 39 -2.15 -4.10 -2.65
N THR A 40 -2.97 -3.21 -2.12
CA THR A 40 -4.28 -3.57 -1.60
C THR A 40 -5.21 -3.91 -2.76
N LEU A 41 -5.78 -5.11 -2.73
CA LEU A 41 -6.69 -5.59 -3.77
C LEU A 41 -8.15 -5.38 -3.40
N GLY A 42 -8.46 -5.36 -2.11
CA GLY A 42 -9.80 -5.16 -1.64
C GLY A 42 -9.86 -5.17 -0.12
N ARG A 43 -10.93 -4.63 0.41
CA ARG A 43 -11.22 -4.62 1.84
C ARG A 43 -12.62 -5.18 2.07
N ARG A 44 -12.76 -5.89 3.18
CA ARG A 44 -14.09 -6.33 3.60
C ARG A 44 -14.88 -5.10 4.07
N ASN A 45 -16.05 -4.89 3.49
CA ASN A 45 -16.93 -3.77 3.85
C ASN A 45 -18.22 -4.22 4.56
N SER A 46 -18.24 -5.45 5.09
CA SER A 46 -19.35 -5.98 5.89
C SER A 46 -18.81 -6.75 7.09
N ASP A 47 -19.64 -6.89 8.15
CA ASP A 47 -19.29 -7.65 9.34
C ASP A 47 -19.33 -9.17 9.14
N ARG A 48 -19.66 -9.63 7.94
CA ARG A 48 -19.66 -11.05 7.63
C ARG A 48 -18.24 -11.58 7.62
N ALA A 49 -18.03 -12.66 8.36
CA ALA A 49 -16.77 -13.37 8.30
C ALA A 49 -16.54 -13.91 6.88
N LEU A 50 -15.35 -13.69 6.35
CA LEU A 50 -14.96 -14.32 5.09
C LEU A 50 -14.77 -15.81 5.34
N THR A 51 -15.50 -16.62 4.60
CA THR A 51 -15.34 -18.08 4.69
C THR A 51 -14.08 -18.50 3.96
N GLN A 52 -13.50 -19.62 4.38
CA GLN A 52 -12.35 -20.21 3.69
C GLN A 52 -12.69 -20.53 2.24
N GLU A 53 -13.92 -20.97 1.98
CA GLU A 53 -14.38 -21.27 0.63
C GLU A 53 -14.34 -20.05 -0.29
N ALA A 54 -14.71 -18.88 0.21
CA ALA A 54 -14.64 -17.64 -0.56
C ALA A 54 -13.20 -17.21 -0.81
N LEU A 55 -12.27 -17.49 0.11
CA LEU A 55 -10.87 -17.10 -0.01
C LEU A 55 -10.04 -18.06 -0.88
N LEU A 56 -10.43 -19.34 -0.94
CA LEU A 56 -9.66 -20.35 -1.67
C LEU A 56 -9.34 -19.99 -3.12
N PRO A 57 -10.30 -19.54 -3.96
CA PRO A 57 -9.96 -19.15 -5.32
C PRO A 57 -8.94 -18.01 -5.38
N MET A 58 -9.02 -17.07 -4.45
CA MET A 58 -8.09 -15.95 -4.37
C MET A 58 -6.70 -16.41 -3.94
N GLN A 59 -6.62 -17.33 -2.99
CA GLN A 59 -5.36 -17.88 -2.51
C GLN A 59 -4.65 -18.74 -3.57
N ARG A 60 -5.42 -19.40 -4.43
CA ARG A 60 -4.89 -20.20 -5.53
C ARG A 60 -4.43 -19.37 -6.71
N THR A 61 -4.95 -18.17 -6.85
CA THR A 61 -4.52 -17.24 -7.88
C THR A 61 -3.21 -16.61 -7.43
N GLN A 62 -2.15 -16.83 -8.19
CA GLN A 62 -0.88 -16.16 -7.95
C GLN A 62 -0.79 -14.96 -8.88
N PRO A 63 -1.06 -13.74 -8.40
CA PRO A 63 -0.91 -12.56 -9.23
C PRO A 63 0.56 -12.41 -9.59
N PHE A 64 0.83 -12.33 -10.87
CA PHE A 64 2.18 -12.16 -11.38
C PHE A 64 2.18 -11.03 -12.39
N THR A 65 3.13 -10.13 -12.27
CA THR A 65 3.35 -9.08 -13.24
C THR A 65 4.81 -9.12 -13.71
N GLU A 66 5.02 -8.59 -14.91
CA GLU A 66 6.37 -8.33 -15.36
C GLU A 66 7.06 -7.37 -14.38
N PRO A 67 8.38 -7.53 -14.15
CA PRO A 67 9.11 -6.56 -13.33
C PRO A 67 9.01 -5.15 -13.88
N TRP A 68 8.83 -4.20 -13.00
CA TRP A 68 8.77 -2.78 -13.36
C TRP A 68 9.56 -1.96 -12.35
N THR A 69 10.02 -0.80 -12.78
CA THR A 69 10.84 0.07 -11.97
C THR A 69 10.01 1.20 -11.40
N VAL A 70 10.06 1.39 -10.09
CA VAL A 70 9.44 2.54 -9.43
C VAL A 70 10.27 3.78 -9.75
N THR A 71 9.63 4.79 -10.31
CA THR A 71 10.30 6.04 -10.72
C THR A 71 9.77 7.26 -10.00
N GLU A 72 8.67 7.13 -9.27
CA GLU A 72 8.05 8.26 -8.60
C GLU A 72 7.28 7.82 -7.35
N ILE A 73 7.11 8.75 -6.44
CA ILE A 73 6.27 8.61 -5.25
C ILE A 73 5.20 9.67 -5.31
N ILE A 74 3.99 9.32 -4.93
CA ILE A 74 2.86 10.25 -4.91
C ILE A 74 2.36 10.37 -3.48
N LEU A 75 2.29 11.61 -2.97
CA LEU A 75 1.62 11.90 -1.72
C LEU A 75 0.13 12.02 -1.99
N MET A 76 -0.66 11.18 -1.37
CA MET A 76 -2.11 11.14 -1.55
C MET A 76 -2.84 11.63 -0.32
N ARG A 77 -3.89 12.41 -0.54
CA ARG A 77 -4.90 12.68 0.47
C ARG A 77 -6.00 11.64 0.34
N SER A 78 -6.36 11.01 1.44
CA SER A 78 -7.44 10.04 1.50
C SER A 78 -8.61 10.58 2.30
N GLU A 79 -9.79 10.61 1.70
CA GLU A 79 -11.03 11.02 2.35
C GLU A 79 -12.04 9.88 2.30
N LEU A 80 -12.68 9.60 3.43
CA LEU A 80 -13.76 8.62 3.47
C LEU A 80 -15.01 9.19 2.85
N SER A 81 -15.67 8.43 1.99
CA SER A 81 -16.98 8.76 1.43
C SER A 81 -17.92 7.56 1.56
N LEU A 82 -19.21 7.78 1.29
CA LEU A 82 -20.21 6.72 1.35
C LEU A 82 -19.95 5.58 0.36
N THR A 83 -19.21 5.85 -0.72
CA THR A 83 -18.88 4.87 -1.75
C THR A 83 -17.48 4.32 -1.64
N GLY A 84 -16.75 4.66 -0.57
CA GLY A 84 -15.39 4.22 -0.33
C GLY A 84 -14.41 5.37 -0.21
N PRO A 85 -13.11 5.08 -0.10
CA PRO A 85 -12.10 6.14 0.02
C PRO A 85 -11.95 6.92 -1.28
N ARG A 86 -11.77 8.22 -1.16
CA ARG A 86 -11.49 9.13 -2.27
C ARG A 86 -10.05 9.61 -2.15
N TYR A 87 -9.27 9.37 -3.17
CA TYR A 87 -7.85 9.74 -3.18
C TYR A 87 -7.61 10.95 -4.09
N THR A 88 -6.85 11.91 -3.56
CA THR A 88 -6.45 13.10 -4.32
C THR A 88 -4.93 13.21 -4.25
N PRO A 89 -4.23 13.28 -5.40
CA PRO A 89 -2.79 13.52 -5.39
C PRO A 89 -2.48 14.92 -4.88
N LEU A 90 -1.58 15.03 -3.91
CA LEU A 90 -1.11 16.31 -3.36
C LEU A 90 0.28 16.69 -3.86
N GLY A 91 1.09 15.72 -4.20
CA GLY A 91 2.44 15.97 -4.67
C GLY A 91 3.01 14.74 -5.35
N LEU A 92 3.88 14.98 -6.33
CA LEU A 92 4.57 13.94 -7.07
C LEU A 92 6.07 14.20 -6.96
N PHE A 93 6.81 13.16 -6.58
CA PHE A 93 8.25 13.23 -6.35
C PHE A 93 8.93 12.17 -7.19
N LYS A 94 9.81 12.58 -8.08
CA LYS A 94 10.62 11.64 -8.87
C LYS A 94 11.80 11.14 -8.06
N ILE A 95 12.11 9.89 -8.27
CA ILE A 95 13.23 9.23 -7.61
C ILE A 95 14.42 9.20 -8.55
#